data_637973622155b392b01710bee1bd7ff8
#
_entry.id   637973622155b392b01710bee1bd7ff8
#
_cell.length_a   1.000
_cell.length_b   1.000
_cell.length_c   1.000
_cell.angle_alpha   90.00
_cell.angle_beta   90.00
_cell.angle_gamma   90.00
#
_symmetry.space_group_name_H-M   'P 1'
#
loop_
_entity.id
_entity.type
_entity.pdbx_description
1 polymer ?
#
loop_
_entity_poly.entity_id
_entity_poly.type
_entity_poly.pdbx_seq_one_letter_code
_entity_poly.pdbx_strand_id
1 'polypeptide(L)'
;MQRDIYDEDHEAFREVVKEFLRRYATNEKREQWERDGEIDRATMLAAGEQGLIGLSVPEEFGGAGMLQDYRFRAIVNEEVIGAGQGSLAGAFGIQDDLAVPYLVHMGTQAQKEKWLPRMATGEVLGALAMTDPGAGSDLRGVTTNAKKVDGGYILNGAKTFISSGKTADIVVTFVKTGEGNRPDAFSLLIVENGMEGFEHGKKLSKMGFHGWDTAELSFTDVFIPDENLIGGVEGKGFVQLMIDRKSTRLNSSHIPLS
;
A
#
# COMPACT_ATOMS: atom_id res chain seq x y z
N MET A 1 -4.42 18.90 -25.11
CA MET A 1 -4.42 17.67 -25.92
C MET A 1 -5.66 16.92 -25.55
N GLN A 2 -6.58 16.69 -26.48
CA GLN A 2 -7.77 15.88 -26.22
C GLN A 2 -7.30 14.43 -26.15
N ARG A 3 -7.63 13.72 -25.06
CA ARG A 3 -7.30 12.29 -24.91
C ARG A 3 -8.54 11.50 -25.31
N ASP A 4 -8.38 10.57 -26.20
CA ASP A 4 -9.44 9.69 -26.74
C ASP A 4 -9.48 8.31 -26.06
N ILE A 5 -8.70 8.16 -24.96
CA ILE A 5 -8.63 6.90 -24.20
C ILE A 5 -9.77 6.74 -23.19
N TYR A 6 -10.49 7.82 -22.87
CA TYR A 6 -11.58 7.83 -21.90
C TYR A 6 -12.92 7.80 -22.64
N ASP A 7 -13.83 6.97 -22.17
CA ASP A 7 -15.22 6.90 -22.61
C ASP A 7 -16.16 7.60 -21.63
N GLU A 8 -17.49 7.49 -21.85
CA GLU A 8 -18.51 8.16 -21.05
C GLU A 8 -18.48 7.76 -19.56
N ASP A 9 -18.22 6.49 -19.26
CA ASP A 9 -18.13 5.99 -17.88
C ASP A 9 -16.92 6.57 -17.17
N HIS A 10 -15.79 6.69 -17.86
CA HIS A 10 -14.58 7.32 -17.34
C HIS A 10 -14.80 8.81 -17.04
N GLU A 11 -15.47 9.54 -17.93
CA GLU A 11 -15.75 10.95 -17.71
C GLU A 11 -16.80 11.16 -16.62
N ALA A 12 -17.79 10.28 -16.49
CA ALA A 12 -18.72 10.28 -15.36
C ALA A 12 -17.99 10.07 -14.02
N PHE A 13 -17.07 9.11 -13.97
CA PHE A 13 -16.24 8.88 -12.79
C PHE A 13 -15.33 10.08 -12.48
N ARG A 14 -14.80 10.76 -13.49
CA ARG A 14 -14.02 11.99 -13.30
C ARG A 14 -14.81 13.07 -12.55
N GLU A 15 -16.10 13.22 -12.82
CA GLU A 15 -16.93 14.15 -12.09
C GLU A 15 -17.13 13.74 -10.62
N VAL A 16 -17.21 12.44 -10.33
CA VAL A 16 -17.22 11.94 -8.93
C VAL A 16 -15.93 12.33 -8.21
N VAL A 17 -14.76 12.15 -8.85
CA VAL A 17 -13.46 12.54 -8.26
C VAL A 17 -13.40 14.05 -7.99
N LYS A 18 -13.84 14.87 -8.95
CA LYS A 18 -13.89 16.33 -8.78
C LYS A 18 -14.82 16.76 -7.64
N GLU A 19 -15.99 16.11 -7.52
CA GLU A 19 -16.92 16.38 -6.42
C GLU A 19 -16.32 16.01 -5.06
N PHE A 20 -15.66 14.85 -4.96
CA PHE A 20 -14.92 14.46 -3.77
C PHE A 20 -13.87 15.52 -3.37
N LEU A 21 -13.07 15.98 -4.33
CA LEU A 21 -12.05 17.00 -4.07
C LEU A 21 -12.65 18.30 -3.54
N ARG A 22 -13.76 18.76 -4.12
CA ARG A 22 -14.45 19.97 -3.65
C ARG A 22 -14.95 19.86 -2.22
N ARG A 23 -15.42 18.67 -1.79
CA ARG A 23 -16.00 18.46 -0.46
C ARG A 23 -14.99 18.11 0.61
N TYR A 24 -14.03 17.22 0.29
CA TYR A 24 -13.18 16.58 1.29
C TYR A 24 -11.70 16.94 1.19
N ALA A 25 -11.25 17.50 0.07
CA ALA A 25 -9.85 17.84 -0.16
C ALA A 25 -9.67 19.32 -0.53
N THR A 26 -10.26 20.22 0.28
CA THR A 26 -10.13 21.68 0.10
C THR A 26 -8.70 22.16 0.36
N ASN A 27 -8.40 23.40 -0.01
CA ASN A 27 -7.09 24.00 0.28
C ASN A 27 -6.81 24.05 1.79
N GLU A 28 -7.83 24.36 2.60
CA GLU A 28 -7.70 24.37 4.08
C GLU A 28 -7.35 22.99 4.62
N LYS A 29 -7.99 21.93 4.09
CA LYS A 29 -7.66 20.55 4.45
C LYS A 29 -6.24 20.18 4.04
N ARG A 30 -5.81 20.53 2.82
CA ARG A 30 -4.44 20.31 2.38
C ARG A 30 -3.44 20.97 3.33
N GLU A 31 -3.63 22.24 3.66
CA GLU A 31 -2.75 22.97 4.57
C GLU A 31 -2.75 22.35 5.97
N GLN A 32 -3.88 21.82 6.44
CA GLN A 32 -3.96 21.08 7.69
C GLN A 32 -3.12 19.82 7.61
N TRP A 33 -3.30 18.96 6.58
CA TRP A 33 -2.50 17.74 6.43
C TRP A 33 -1.01 18.02 6.33
N GLU A 34 -0.62 19.06 5.58
CA GLU A 34 0.80 19.44 5.47
C GLU A 34 1.38 19.89 6.83
N ARG A 35 0.59 20.53 7.71
CA ARG A 35 1.00 20.87 9.08
C ARG A 35 1.03 19.65 10.01
N ASP A 36 -0.03 18.83 9.99
CA ASP A 36 -0.18 17.68 10.87
C ASP A 36 0.73 16.53 10.42
N GLY A 37 1.03 16.54 9.12
CA GLY A 37 1.90 15.60 8.44
C GLY A 37 1.28 14.22 8.24
N GLU A 38 -0.03 14.16 8.12
CA GLU A 38 -0.81 12.95 7.79
C GLU A 38 -2.16 13.35 7.22
N ILE A 39 -2.68 12.50 6.33
CA ILE A 39 -4.08 12.59 5.85
C ILE A 39 -4.98 12.07 6.96
N ASP A 40 -6.02 12.80 7.29
CA ASP A 40 -6.97 12.36 8.33
C ASP A 40 -7.79 11.14 7.87
N ARG A 41 -8.11 10.26 8.81
CA ARG A 41 -8.85 9.02 8.57
C ARG A 41 -10.23 9.27 7.94
N ALA A 42 -10.90 10.35 8.31
CA ALA A 42 -12.22 10.68 7.78
C ALA A 42 -12.18 10.92 6.26
N THR A 43 -11.10 11.53 5.75
CA THR A 43 -10.90 11.72 4.31
C THR A 43 -10.68 10.38 3.59
N MET A 44 -9.93 9.44 4.18
CA MET A 44 -9.73 8.10 3.59
C MET A 44 -11.03 7.28 3.58
N LEU A 45 -11.83 7.34 4.63
CA LEU A 45 -13.17 6.72 4.68
C LEU A 45 -14.11 7.31 3.61
N ALA A 46 -14.15 8.65 3.50
CA ALA A 46 -14.95 9.31 2.47
C ALA A 46 -14.49 8.93 1.04
N ALA A 47 -13.19 8.71 0.84
CA ALA A 47 -12.66 8.23 -0.45
C ALA A 47 -13.12 6.79 -0.75
N GLY A 48 -13.16 5.91 0.25
CA GLY A 48 -13.72 4.56 0.11
C GLY A 48 -15.22 4.58 -0.21
N GLU A 49 -16.00 5.39 0.52
CA GLU A 49 -17.45 5.56 0.27
C GLU A 49 -17.76 6.05 -1.15
N GLN A 50 -16.89 6.89 -1.72
CA GLN A 50 -17.03 7.42 -3.07
C GLN A 50 -16.39 6.53 -4.15
N GLY A 51 -15.76 5.43 -3.78
CA GLY A 51 -15.10 4.50 -4.70
C GLY A 51 -13.81 5.06 -5.34
N LEU A 52 -13.11 6.01 -4.68
CA LEU A 52 -11.84 6.55 -5.16
C LEU A 52 -10.64 5.69 -4.75
N ILE A 53 -10.82 4.88 -3.71
CA ILE A 53 -9.91 3.81 -3.30
C ILE A 53 -10.68 2.49 -3.30
N GLY A 54 -9.97 1.36 -3.29
CA GLY A 54 -10.58 0.04 -3.47
C GLY A 54 -10.92 -0.29 -4.93
N LEU A 55 -10.42 0.51 -5.87
CA LEU A 55 -10.65 0.29 -7.31
C LEU A 55 -10.17 -1.08 -7.79
N SER A 56 -9.04 -1.55 -7.29
CA SER A 56 -8.47 -2.85 -7.63
C SER A 56 -9.01 -4.02 -6.80
N VAL A 57 -9.78 -3.76 -5.77
CA VAL A 57 -10.43 -4.82 -4.98
C VAL A 57 -11.55 -5.44 -5.80
N PRO A 58 -11.59 -6.80 -5.93
CA PRO A 58 -12.68 -7.47 -6.64
C PRO A 58 -14.05 -7.18 -6.03
N GLU A 59 -15.10 -7.17 -6.88
CA GLU A 59 -16.49 -6.91 -6.45
C GLU A 59 -16.96 -7.85 -5.35
N GLU A 60 -16.55 -9.12 -5.39
CA GLU A 60 -16.88 -10.13 -4.38
C GLU A 60 -16.38 -9.77 -2.96
N PHE A 61 -15.40 -8.85 -2.88
CA PHE A 61 -14.88 -8.29 -1.63
C PHE A 61 -15.29 -6.82 -1.42
N GLY A 62 -16.28 -6.33 -2.15
CA GLY A 62 -16.85 -5.00 -1.97
C GLY A 62 -16.07 -3.86 -2.63
N GLY A 63 -15.11 -4.16 -3.50
CA GLY A 63 -14.42 -3.17 -4.32
C GLY A 63 -15.10 -2.91 -5.66
N ALA A 64 -14.45 -2.10 -6.50
CA ALA A 64 -14.99 -1.76 -7.83
C ALA A 64 -14.60 -2.76 -8.94
N GLY A 65 -13.71 -3.73 -8.66
CA GLY A 65 -13.30 -4.74 -9.66
C GLY A 65 -12.52 -4.19 -10.86
N MET A 66 -12.01 -2.95 -10.78
CA MET A 66 -11.38 -2.22 -11.91
C MET A 66 -9.90 -2.57 -12.13
N LEU A 67 -9.44 -3.71 -11.63
CA LEU A 67 -8.04 -4.16 -11.76
C LEU A 67 -7.58 -4.25 -13.23
N GLN A 68 -8.50 -4.55 -14.14
CA GLN A 68 -8.21 -4.71 -15.58
C GLN A 68 -8.31 -3.38 -16.34
N ASP A 69 -8.88 -2.33 -15.76
CA ASP A 69 -8.99 -1.02 -16.38
C ASP A 69 -8.35 0.07 -15.50
N TYR A 70 -7.05 0.22 -15.64
CA TYR A 70 -6.26 1.20 -14.90
C TYR A 70 -6.62 2.66 -15.23
N ARG A 71 -7.47 2.93 -16.26
CA ARG A 71 -7.87 4.28 -16.64
C ARG A 71 -8.65 4.98 -15.53
N PHE A 72 -9.46 4.25 -14.76
CA PHE A 72 -10.14 4.80 -13.57
C PHE A 72 -9.13 5.31 -12.53
N ARG A 73 -8.10 4.51 -12.25
CA ARG A 73 -7.03 4.93 -11.33
C ARG A 73 -6.22 6.11 -11.88
N ALA A 74 -5.99 6.14 -13.19
CA ALA A 74 -5.33 7.26 -13.86
C ALA A 74 -6.13 8.57 -13.69
N ILE A 75 -7.47 8.52 -13.80
CA ILE A 75 -8.34 9.66 -13.55
C ILE A 75 -8.22 10.17 -12.12
N VAL A 76 -8.24 9.28 -11.13
CA VAL A 76 -8.01 9.69 -9.73
C VAL A 76 -6.70 10.44 -9.60
N ASN A 77 -5.61 9.90 -10.15
CA ASN A 77 -4.30 10.54 -10.08
C ASN A 77 -4.26 11.89 -10.82
N GLU A 78 -4.86 11.98 -12.01
CA GLU A 78 -4.91 13.23 -12.80
C GLU A 78 -5.63 14.34 -12.04
N GLU A 79 -6.82 14.05 -11.50
CA GLU A 79 -7.64 15.05 -10.83
C GLU A 79 -7.05 15.43 -9.48
N VAL A 80 -6.60 14.46 -8.67
CA VAL A 80 -6.02 14.72 -7.35
C VAL A 80 -4.72 15.52 -7.46
N ILE A 81 -3.82 15.13 -8.37
CA ILE A 81 -2.56 15.86 -8.59
C ILE A 81 -2.85 17.22 -9.25
N GLY A 82 -3.79 17.27 -10.21
CA GLY A 82 -4.19 18.52 -10.87
C GLY A 82 -4.79 19.56 -9.91
N ALA A 83 -5.44 19.10 -8.84
CA ALA A 83 -5.93 19.96 -7.75
C ALA A 83 -4.84 20.34 -6.72
N GLY A 84 -3.59 19.97 -6.94
CA GLY A 84 -2.47 20.25 -6.02
C GLY A 84 -2.45 19.40 -4.76
N GLN A 85 -3.17 18.27 -4.74
CA GLN A 85 -3.33 17.36 -3.59
C GLN A 85 -2.33 16.20 -3.64
N GLY A 86 -1.03 16.51 -3.85
CA GLY A 86 0.01 15.48 -4.05
C GLY A 86 0.18 14.51 -2.88
N SER A 87 0.03 14.97 -1.64
CA SER A 87 0.07 14.11 -0.44
C SER A 87 -1.07 13.08 -0.46
N LEU A 88 -2.28 13.51 -0.84
CA LEU A 88 -3.45 12.63 -0.96
C LEU A 88 -3.27 11.60 -2.09
N ALA A 89 -2.75 12.04 -3.25
CA ALA A 89 -2.44 11.12 -4.35
C ALA A 89 -1.45 10.03 -3.93
N GLY A 90 -0.43 10.39 -3.14
CA GLY A 90 0.52 9.43 -2.57
C GLY A 90 -0.13 8.42 -1.63
N ALA A 91 -1.00 8.88 -0.72
CA ALA A 91 -1.71 8.00 0.21
C ALA A 91 -2.62 7.02 -0.54
N PHE A 92 -3.38 7.48 -1.53
CA PHE A 92 -4.20 6.63 -2.40
C PHE A 92 -3.34 5.61 -3.17
N GLY A 93 -2.14 6.04 -3.66
CA GLY A 93 -1.22 5.16 -4.37
C GLY A 93 -0.69 4.01 -3.51
N ILE A 94 -0.33 4.28 -2.26
CA ILE A 94 0.10 3.19 -1.35
C ILE A 94 -1.03 2.20 -1.12
N GLN A 95 -2.26 2.67 -0.95
CA GLN A 95 -3.41 1.81 -0.72
C GLN A 95 -3.70 0.94 -1.95
N ASP A 96 -3.99 1.57 -3.10
CA ASP A 96 -4.53 0.89 -4.29
C ASP A 96 -3.48 0.32 -5.24
N ASP A 97 -2.30 0.96 -5.32
CA ASP A 97 -1.28 0.54 -6.29
C ASP A 97 -0.23 -0.38 -5.66
N LEU A 98 -0.19 -0.47 -4.32
CA LEU A 98 0.77 -1.32 -3.59
C LEU A 98 0.09 -2.29 -2.62
N ALA A 99 -0.50 -1.82 -1.51
CA ALA A 99 -0.95 -2.71 -0.44
C ALA A 99 -2.06 -3.67 -0.88
N VAL A 100 -3.10 -3.16 -1.53
CA VAL A 100 -4.23 -3.95 -2.04
C VAL A 100 -3.79 -5.02 -3.05
N PRO A 101 -2.98 -4.72 -4.10
CA PRO A 101 -2.54 -5.70 -5.08
C PRO A 101 -1.78 -6.89 -4.48
N TYR A 102 -0.99 -6.70 -3.41
CA TYR A 102 -0.33 -7.83 -2.74
C TYR A 102 -1.34 -8.84 -2.21
N LEU A 103 -2.43 -8.38 -1.61
CA LEU A 103 -3.48 -9.26 -1.10
C LEU A 103 -4.33 -9.85 -2.21
N VAL A 104 -4.71 -9.05 -3.21
CA VAL A 104 -5.51 -9.52 -4.36
C VAL A 104 -4.80 -10.64 -5.11
N HIS A 105 -3.52 -10.46 -5.43
CA HIS A 105 -2.78 -11.41 -6.27
C HIS A 105 -2.16 -12.57 -5.49
N MET A 106 -1.79 -12.35 -4.24
CA MET A 106 -0.92 -13.29 -3.51
C MET A 106 -1.50 -13.74 -2.18
N GLY A 107 -2.56 -13.07 -1.66
CA GLY A 107 -3.22 -13.47 -0.43
C GLY A 107 -3.96 -14.79 -0.56
N THR A 108 -4.02 -15.55 0.54
CA THR A 108 -4.95 -16.69 0.66
C THR A 108 -6.39 -16.19 0.64
N GLN A 109 -7.35 -17.07 0.40
CA GLN A 109 -8.77 -16.71 0.43
C GLN A 109 -9.17 -16.09 1.77
N ALA A 110 -8.73 -16.67 2.88
CA ALA A 110 -8.98 -16.14 4.22
C ALA A 110 -8.38 -14.73 4.43
N GLN A 111 -7.17 -14.48 3.91
CA GLN A 111 -6.56 -13.15 3.97
C GLN A 111 -7.34 -12.12 3.14
N LYS A 112 -7.81 -12.49 1.95
CA LYS A 112 -8.65 -11.64 1.12
C LYS A 112 -9.96 -11.29 1.81
N GLU A 113 -10.66 -12.28 2.34
CA GLU A 113 -11.91 -12.10 3.09
C GLU A 113 -11.74 -11.24 4.35
N LYS A 114 -10.63 -11.38 5.06
CA LYS A 114 -10.31 -10.59 6.26
C LYS A 114 -10.03 -9.12 5.95
N TRP A 115 -9.26 -8.84 4.89
CA TRP A 115 -8.66 -7.53 4.70
C TRP A 115 -9.29 -6.71 3.57
N LEU A 116 -9.58 -7.31 2.41
CA LEU A 116 -9.97 -6.54 1.23
C LEU A 116 -11.26 -5.72 1.41
N PRO A 117 -12.33 -6.22 2.06
CA PRO A 117 -13.54 -5.42 2.25
C PRO A 117 -13.26 -4.13 3.04
N ARG A 118 -12.47 -4.23 4.09
CA ARG A 118 -12.12 -3.08 4.93
C ARG A 118 -11.10 -2.15 4.29
N MET A 119 -10.25 -2.67 3.40
CA MET A 119 -9.32 -1.87 2.61
C MET A 119 -10.05 -1.09 1.51
N ALA A 120 -11.09 -1.67 0.91
CA ALA A 120 -11.92 -0.99 -0.10
C ALA A 120 -12.66 0.23 0.49
N THR A 121 -13.11 0.13 1.74
CA THR A 121 -13.82 1.22 2.43
C THR A 121 -12.91 2.25 3.09
N GLY A 122 -11.60 2.02 3.13
CA GLY A 122 -10.65 2.88 3.85
C GLY A 122 -10.64 2.68 5.39
N GLU A 123 -11.38 1.69 5.90
CA GLU A 123 -11.31 1.30 7.32
C GLU A 123 -9.94 0.74 7.69
N VAL A 124 -9.31 0.01 6.76
CA VAL A 124 -7.96 -0.52 6.91
C VAL A 124 -7.07 0.10 5.85
N LEU A 125 -6.04 0.79 6.31
CA LEU A 125 -4.99 1.33 5.45
C LEU A 125 -3.77 0.42 5.48
N GLY A 126 -3.19 0.19 4.31
CA GLY A 126 -2.02 -0.64 4.14
C GLY A 126 -0.74 0.15 3.89
N ALA A 127 0.39 -0.46 4.24
CA ALA A 127 1.73 -0.01 3.83
C ALA A 127 2.56 -1.20 3.37
N LEU A 128 3.66 -0.90 2.67
CA LEU A 128 4.65 -1.89 2.23
C LEU A 128 6.02 -1.54 2.83
N ALA A 129 6.56 -2.44 3.65
CA ALA A 129 7.83 -2.28 4.32
C ALA A 129 8.91 -3.22 3.74
N MET A 130 9.69 -2.71 2.80
CA MET A 130 10.78 -3.47 2.17
C MET A 130 12.15 -3.10 2.74
N THR A 131 12.45 -1.81 2.82
CA THR A 131 13.79 -1.25 3.05
C THR A 131 14.21 -1.34 4.52
N ASP A 132 15.35 -1.95 4.79
CA ASP A 132 16.02 -1.86 6.09
C ASP A 132 16.98 -0.65 6.13
N PRO A 133 17.41 -0.18 7.30
CA PRO A 133 18.41 0.88 7.40
C PRO A 133 19.71 0.59 6.62
N GLY A 134 20.11 -0.67 6.49
CA GLY A 134 21.31 -1.10 5.77
C GLY A 134 21.06 -1.69 4.37
N ALA A 135 19.81 -1.79 3.90
CA ALA A 135 19.49 -2.48 2.65
C ALA A 135 18.31 -1.82 1.92
N GLY A 136 18.58 -1.17 0.80
CA GLY A 136 17.57 -0.54 -0.06
C GLY A 136 17.49 -1.20 -1.43
N SER A 137 18.34 -0.80 -2.37
CA SER A 137 18.32 -1.31 -3.75
C SER A 137 18.63 -2.81 -3.85
N ASP A 138 19.51 -3.33 -3.01
CA ASP A 138 19.74 -4.77 -2.87
C ASP A 138 18.95 -5.33 -1.67
N LEU A 139 17.73 -5.79 -1.95
CA LEU A 139 16.86 -6.37 -0.94
C LEU A 139 17.38 -7.68 -0.33
N ARG A 140 18.39 -8.32 -0.93
CA ARG A 140 19.01 -9.53 -0.34
C ARG A 140 19.86 -9.20 0.88
N GLY A 141 20.22 -7.93 1.06
CA GLY A 141 20.91 -7.43 2.23
C GLY A 141 19.99 -7.15 3.44
N VAL A 142 18.68 -7.41 3.35
CA VAL A 142 17.73 -7.25 4.45
C VAL A 142 18.12 -8.13 5.63
N THR A 143 18.17 -7.53 6.82
CA THR A 143 18.51 -8.17 8.10
C THR A 143 17.30 -8.37 9.01
N THR A 144 16.21 -7.63 8.77
CA THR A 144 14.92 -7.86 9.45
C THR A 144 14.51 -9.31 9.23
N ASN A 145 14.32 -10.04 10.32
CA ASN A 145 14.13 -11.49 10.26
C ASN A 145 12.94 -11.95 11.10
N ALA A 146 12.36 -13.06 10.71
CA ALA A 146 11.25 -13.69 11.39
C ALA A 146 11.58 -15.19 11.58
N LYS A 147 11.79 -15.60 12.83
CA LYS A 147 12.09 -17.00 13.18
C LYS A 147 10.81 -17.77 13.41
N LYS A 148 10.70 -18.93 12.75
CA LYS A 148 9.57 -19.85 12.92
C LYS A 148 9.50 -20.35 14.36
N VAL A 149 8.30 -20.30 14.94
CA VAL A 149 7.93 -20.84 16.26
C VAL A 149 6.60 -21.60 16.14
N ASP A 150 6.13 -22.17 17.23
CA ASP A 150 4.81 -22.82 17.24
C ASP A 150 3.70 -21.78 16.98
N GLY A 151 2.86 -22.02 15.98
CA GLY A 151 1.74 -21.17 15.59
C GLY A 151 2.10 -19.87 14.87
N GLY A 152 3.38 -19.61 14.56
CA GLY A 152 3.76 -18.35 13.90
C GLY A 152 5.24 -18.07 13.79
N TYR A 153 5.58 -16.80 13.88
CA TYR A 153 6.94 -16.27 13.75
C TYR A 153 7.23 -15.24 14.83
N ILE A 154 8.48 -15.14 15.26
CA ILE A 154 8.98 -14.02 16.06
C ILE A 154 9.79 -13.10 15.16
N LEU A 155 9.25 -11.90 14.92
CA LEU A 155 9.82 -10.89 14.04
C LEU A 155 10.69 -9.92 14.83
N ASN A 156 11.91 -9.70 14.32
CA ASN A 156 12.88 -8.74 14.86
C ASN A 156 13.54 -7.94 13.73
N GLY A 157 13.78 -6.66 13.97
CA GLY A 157 14.48 -5.79 13.05
C GLY A 157 13.92 -4.38 12.95
N ALA A 158 14.25 -3.68 11.86
CA ALA A 158 13.78 -2.31 11.62
C ALA A 158 13.60 -2.07 10.13
N LYS A 159 12.63 -1.23 9.79
CA LYS A 159 12.37 -0.74 8.43
C LYS A 159 12.46 0.78 8.39
N THR A 160 12.92 1.32 7.27
CA THR A 160 13.05 2.77 7.09
C THR A 160 12.45 3.21 5.76
N PHE A 161 12.11 4.50 5.67
CA PHE A 161 11.45 5.10 4.50
C PHE A 161 10.11 4.47 4.13
N ILE A 162 9.33 4.06 5.13
CA ILE A 162 8.05 3.40 4.88
C ILE A 162 6.96 4.46 4.69
N SER A 163 6.48 4.59 3.48
CA SER A 163 5.36 5.48 3.13
C SER A 163 4.08 4.98 3.76
N SER A 164 3.28 5.88 4.33
CA SER A 164 2.12 5.58 5.19
C SER A 164 2.46 4.70 6.40
N GLY A 165 3.73 4.62 6.78
CA GLY A 165 4.20 3.74 7.85
C GLY A 165 3.65 4.09 9.23
N LYS A 166 3.26 5.35 9.46
CA LYS A 166 2.64 5.80 10.71
C LYS A 166 1.13 5.56 10.73
N THR A 167 0.47 5.75 9.59
CA THR A 167 -1.00 5.76 9.48
C THR A 167 -1.60 4.41 9.09
N ALA A 168 -0.76 3.45 8.65
CA ALA A 168 -1.21 2.12 8.26
C ALA A 168 -1.70 1.28 9.43
N ASP A 169 -2.80 0.56 9.20
CA ASP A 169 -3.34 -0.45 10.13
C ASP A 169 -2.69 -1.81 9.93
N ILE A 170 -2.26 -2.10 8.69
CA ILE A 170 -1.48 -3.29 8.35
C ILE A 170 -0.26 -2.93 7.52
N VAL A 171 0.83 -3.64 7.74
CA VAL A 171 2.09 -3.46 6.99
C VAL A 171 2.51 -4.78 6.36
N VAL A 172 2.48 -4.84 5.04
CA VAL A 172 3.10 -5.94 4.29
C VAL A 172 4.61 -5.81 4.42
N THR A 173 5.23 -6.69 5.19
CA THR A 173 6.63 -6.56 5.59
C THR A 173 7.49 -7.66 4.95
N PHE A 174 8.51 -7.25 4.21
CA PHE A 174 9.50 -8.13 3.61
C PHE A 174 10.57 -8.50 4.66
N VAL A 175 10.69 -9.80 4.95
CA VAL A 175 11.52 -10.30 6.02
C VAL A 175 12.30 -11.53 5.60
N LYS A 176 13.38 -11.81 6.30
CA LYS A 176 14.17 -13.03 6.16
C LYS A 176 13.59 -14.11 7.08
N THR A 177 13.14 -15.23 6.51
CA THR A 177 12.63 -16.39 7.26
C THR A 177 13.55 -17.60 7.16
N GLY A 178 14.37 -17.68 6.10
CA GLY A 178 15.34 -18.77 5.89
C GLY A 178 16.79 -18.35 6.08
N GLU A 179 17.70 -19.29 5.89
CA GLU A 179 19.14 -19.06 5.98
C GLU A 179 19.74 -18.50 4.67
N GLY A 180 20.83 -17.74 4.81
CA GLY A 180 21.53 -17.16 3.66
C GLY A 180 20.78 -16.01 3.00
N ASN A 181 21.13 -15.68 1.75
CA ASN A 181 20.58 -14.54 0.98
C ASN A 181 20.00 -15.01 -0.37
N ARG A 182 19.60 -16.27 -0.47
CA ARG A 182 18.92 -16.79 -1.65
C ARG A 182 17.48 -16.27 -1.70
N PRO A 183 16.85 -16.19 -2.88
CA PRO A 183 15.47 -15.70 -3.02
C PRO A 183 14.45 -16.44 -2.15
N ASP A 184 14.68 -17.73 -1.89
CA ASP A 184 13.84 -18.58 -1.05
C ASP A 184 14.05 -18.41 0.47
N ALA A 185 14.97 -17.53 0.87
CA ALA A 185 15.16 -17.15 2.27
C ALA A 185 14.23 -16.04 2.76
N PHE A 186 13.35 -15.48 1.89
CA PHE A 186 12.55 -14.31 2.22
C PHE A 186 11.06 -14.58 2.08
N SER A 187 10.28 -13.98 2.96
CA SER A 187 8.82 -14.07 3.00
C SER A 187 8.19 -12.69 3.14
N LEU A 188 6.88 -12.58 2.90
CA LEU A 188 6.07 -11.42 3.20
C LEU A 188 5.14 -11.75 4.37
N LEU A 189 5.21 -10.95 5.42
CA LEU A 189 4.35 -11.06 6.60
C LEU A 189 3.45 -9.83 6.72
N ILE A 190 2.20 -10.02 7.11
CA ILE A 190 1.30 -8.94 7.49
C ILE A 190 1.53 -8.65 8.97
N VAL A 191 2.03 -7.45 9.28
CA VAL A 191 2.15 -6.93 10.64
C VAL A 191 0.95 -6.01 10.89
N GLU A 192 0.18 -6.29 11.94
CA GLU A 192 -1.00 -5.49 12.31
C GLU A 192 -0.60 -4.41 13.33
N ASN A 193 -1.14 -3.21 13.17
CA ASN A 193 -0.94 -2.14 14.14
C ASN A 193 -1.48 -2.58 15.50
N GLY A 194 -0.73 -2.31 16.57
CA GLY A 194 -1.06 -2.71 17.93
C GLY A 194 -0.52 -4.09 18.36
N MET A 195 0.17 -4.83 17.47
CA MET A 195 0.93 -6.02 17.90
C MET A 195 2.01 -5.64 18.92
N GLU A 196 2.14 -6.42 19.99
CA GLU A 196 3.16 -6.18 21.03
C GLU A 196 4.57 -6.24 20.42
N GLY A 197 5.41 -5.25 20.75
CA GLY A 197 6.76 -5.12 20.21
C GLY A 197 6.85 -4.48 18.83
N PHE A 198 5.73 -4.16 18.18
CA PHE A 198 5.70 -3.35 16.96
C PHE A 198 5.53 -1.88 17.31
N GLU A 199 6.48 -1.05 16.87
CA GLU A 199 6.45 0.38 17.13
C GLU A 199 6.64 1.18 15.83
N HIS A 200 5.82 2.23 15.70
CA HIS A 200 6.04 3.27 14.70
C HIS A 200 7.14 4.20 15.23
N GLY A 201 8.26 4.20 14.54
CA GLY A 201 9.40 5.03 14.91
C GLY A 201 9.25 6.47 14.46
N LYS A 202 10.38 7.11 14.19
CA LYS A 202 10.42 8.52 13.80
C LYS A 202 9.74 8.74 12.45
N LYS A 203 8.83 9.72 12.41
CA LYS A 203 8.35 10.29 11.16
C LYS A 203 9.48 11.10 10.51
N LEU A 204 9.76 10.80 9.25
CA LEU A 204 10.85 11.44 8.53
C LEU A 204 10.42 12.80 7.97
N SER A 205 11.29 13.81 8.13
CA SER A 205 11.11 15.11 7.50
C SER A 205 11.47 15.03 6.03
N LYS A 206 10.58 15.44 5.15
CA LYS A 206 10.74 15.41 3.69
C LYS A 206 10.80 16.83 3.14
N MET A 207 11.31 16.98 1.91
CA MET A 207 11.35 18.26 1.21
C MET A 207 9.95 18.70 0.71
N GLY A 208 9.00 17.77 0.57
CA GLY A 208 7.61 18.00 0.15
C GLY A 208 6.71 16.87 0.56
N PHE A 209 5.41 16.97 0.23
CA PHE A 209 4.38 15.98 0.59
C PHE A 209 4.37 15.68 2.09
N HIS A 210 4.40 16.74 2.91
CA HIS A 210 4.45 16.59 4.36
C HIS A 210 3.18 15.93 4.92
N GLY A 211 2.03 16.16 4.27
CA GLY A 211 0.75 15.56 4.62
C GLY A 211 0.63 14.05 4.34
N TRP A 212 1.63 13.45 3.70
CA TRP A 212 1.72 12.00 3.52
C TRP A 212 2.91 11.49 4.29
N ASP A 213 2.69 10.74 5.35
CA ASP A 213 3.74 10.30 6.26
C ASP A 213 4.71 9.30 5.63
N THR A 214 5.94 9.36 6.10
CA THR A 214 6.98 8.37 5.84
C THR A 214 7.68 8.14 7.16
N ALA A 215 7.74 6.90 7.63
CA ALA A 215 8.22 6.57 8.97
C ALA A 215 9.27 5.46 8.97
N GLU A 216 9.94 5.37 10.11
CA GLU A 216 10.68 4.18 10.51
C GLU A 216 9.74 3.26 11.27
N LEU A 217 9.98 1.96 11.16
CA LEU A 217 9.26 0.92 11.90
C LEU A 217 10.27 0.07 12.65
N SER A 218 9.96 -0.31 13.88
CA SER A 218 10.79 -1.23 14.67
C SER A 218 9.99 -2.44 15.16
N PHE A 219 10.66 -3.56 15.21
CA PHE A 219 10.10 -4.85 15.61
C PHE A 219 11.00 -5.48 16.66
N THR A 220 10.47 -5.70 17.85
CA THR A 220 11.15 -6.33 18.96
C THR A 220 10.31 -7.49 19.46
N ASP A 221 10.71 -8.71 19.11
CA ASP A 221 10.05 -9.96 19.46
C ASP A 221 8.55 -9.99 19.13
N VAL A 222 8.15 -9.37 18.00
CA VAL A 222 6.76 -9.32 17.55
C VAL A 222 6.29 -10.71 17.14
N PHE A 223 5.25 -11.24 17.79
CA PHE A 223 4.63 -12.48 17.38
C PHE A 223 3.70 -12.26 16.18
N ILE A 224 3.99 -12.93 15.07
CA ILE A 224 3.20 -12.91 13.84
C ILE A 224 2.56 -14.28 13.65
N PRO A 225 1.23 -14.42 13.69
CA PRO A 225 0.54 -15.69 13.45
C PRO A 225 0.81 -16.26 12.05
N ASP A 226 0.76 -17.58 11.92
CA ASP A 226 0.95 -18.27 10.62
C ASP A 226 0.00 -17.78 9.54
N GLU A 227 -1.22 -17.42 9.90
CA GLU A 227 -2.23 -16.88 8.99
C GLU A 227 -1.85 -15.52 8.37
N ASN A 228 -0.89 -14.81 8.96
CA ASN A 228 -0.37 -13.54 8.46
C ASN A 228 0.81 -13.72 7.46
N LEU A 229 1.23 -14.95 7.17
CA LEU A 229 2.16 -15.22 6.07
C LEU A 229 1.43 -15.10 4.74
N ILE A 230 1.80 -14.12 3.90
CA ILE A 230 1.13 -13.86 2.63
C ILE A 230 1.24 -15.07 1.69
N GLY A 231 0.07 -15.56 1.28
CA GLY A 231 -0.05 -16.74 0.41
C GLY A 231 0.21 -18.07 1.12
N GLY A 232 0.47 -18.07 2.44
CA GLY A 232 0.59 -19.27 3.26
C GLY A 232 1.82 -20.15 3.00
N VAL A 233 2.77 -19.69 2.16
CA VAL A 233 3.97 -20.45 1.79
C VAL A 233 5.23 -19.63 2.05
N GLU A 234 6.07 -20.12 2.96
CA GLU A 234 7.36 -19.52 3.30
C GLU A 234 8.33 -19.50 2.11
N GLY A 235 9.22 -18.51 2.06
CA GLY A 235 10.26 -18.43 1.03
C GLY A 235 9.79 -17.89 -0.33
N LYS A 236 8.57 -17.34 -0.43
CA LYS A 236 8.04 -16.79 -1.68
C LYS A 236 8.15 -15.26 -1.78
N GLY A 237 8.52 -14.58 -0.70
CA GLY A 237 8.50 -13.12 -0.62
C GLY A 237 9.30 -12.41 -1.70
N PHE A 238 10.48 -12.91 -2.05
CA PHE A 238 11.30 -12.31 -3.11
C PHE A 238 10.62 -12.40 -4.49
N VAL A 239 10.04 -13.57 -4.80
CA VAL A 239 9.31 -13.77 -6.08
C VAL A 239 8.05 -12.91 -6.10
N GLN A 240 7.32 -12.82 -4.99
CA GLN A 240 6.13 -11.99 -4.84
C GLN A 240 6.44 -10.51 -5.11
N LEU A 241 7.53 -9.96 -4.56
CA LEU A 241 8.00 -8.61 -4.87
C LEU A 241 8.38 -8.43 -6.35
N MET A 242 8.97 -9.44 -6.99
CA MET A 242 9.37 -9.36 -8.39
C MET A 242 8.16 -9.43 -9.36
N ILE A 243 7.10 -10.11 -9.01
CA ILE A 243 5.85 -10.15 -9.81
C ILE A 243 5.25 -8.74 -9.88
N ASP A 244 5.15 -8.05 -8.78
CA ASP A 244 4.69 -6.66 -8.73
C ASP A 244 5.56 -5.75 -9.61
N ARG A 245 6.87 -5.81 -9.47
CA ARG A 245 7.81 -5.04 -10.31
C ARG A 245 7.73 -5.40 -11.80
N LYS A 246 7.40 -6.63 -12.16
CA LYS A 246 7.22 -7.05 -13.55
C LYS A 246 5.91 -6.54 -14.13
N SER A 247 4.80 -6.58 -13.39
CA SER A 247 3.51 -6.08 -13.87
C SER A 247 3.60 -4.58 -14.20
N THR A 248 4.24 -3.80 -13.36
CA THR A 248 4.49 -2.37 -13.58
C THR A 248 5.41 -2.10 -14.79
N ARG A 249 6.42 -2.94 -15.03
CA ARG A 249 7.32 -2.82 -16.21
C ARG A 249 6.70 -3.33 -17.51
N LEU A 250 5.90 -4.40 -17.47
CA LEU A 250 5.26 -4.95 -18.67
C LEU A 250 4.20 -4.01 -19.22
N ASN A 251 3.47 -3.30 -18.36
CA ASN A 251 2.52 -2.28 -18.79
C ASN A 251 3.22 -1.07 -19.47
N SER A 252 4.46 -0.76 -19.12
CA SER A 252 5.23 0.33 -19.77
C SER A 252 5.93 -0.11 -21.07
N SER A 253 6.14 -1.41 -21.31
CA SER A 253 6.83 -1.93 -22.50
C SER A 253 5.88 -2.37 -23.62
N HIS A 254 4.57 -2.40 -23.40
CA HIS A 254 3.56 -2.77 -24.40
C HIS A 254 2.77 -1.61 -25.00
N ILE A 255 3.21 -0.36 -24.76
CA ILE A 255 2.71 0.76 -25.56
C ILE A 255 3.54 0.76 -26.87
N PRO A 256 2.99 0.39 -28.03
CA PRO A 256 3.68 0.58 -29.27
C PRO A 256 3.86 2.08 -29.47
N LEU A 257 5.09 2.52 -29.52
CA LEU A 257 5.41 3.84 -30.08
C LEU A 257 5.09 3.79 -31.55
N SER A 258 3.87 4.15 -31.93
CA SER A 258 3.47 4.45 -33.31
C SER A 258 3.58 5.94 -33.58
#